data_59b365bf63180b4360b8556b7723d88c
#
_entry.id   59b365bf63180b4360b8556b7723d88c
#
_cell.length_a   1.000
_cell.length_b   1.000
_cell.length_c   1.000
_cell.angle_alpha   90.00
_cell.angle_beta   90.00
_cell.angle_gamma   90.00
#
_symmetry.space_group_name_H-M   'P 1'
#
loop_
_entity.id
_entity.type
_entity.pdbx_description
1 polymer ?
#
loop_
_entity_poly.entity_id
_entity_poly.type
_entity_poly.pdbx_seq_one_letter_code
_entity_poly.pdbx_strand_id
1 'polypeptide(L)'
;MKIEALKTWLKQFDFIYAANALLKSYQLKRGVRNVTRYYEKKSASEKELYSETNAIAKFKARHRQLRPRFSAKKISYLNFFWVGASQAQDESGFLQALERLGNVTTFHNSYGEYGPHYEIPGIHWLKVREINDASLVEQVERAHGARKIDCLIGQMWSHVYSERALLKVRSLGIPVINIAMDDRLPDLWMSKNDQRMGAVGLASGVDITLTTAPEACSWYAVENMPAIFWPLASDKNLFAAEQDAIKDIDILFIGNRYGIRGKLIGYLNKHGVSVTCYGSGWPNGYVNAEKNIGLSKRTKIILGVGAIGHCSDLYTLKLRDFDALMTGALYITHRNLDLLKLFTEGEHLECYEDADELLNKLKYYLARPEVCSEIGNKAKVLAQSKHSWDYRLRTTFRQLGLLS
;
A
#
# COMPACT_ATOMS: atom_id res chain seq x y z
N MET A 1 -10.46 30.44 -6.16
CA MET A 1 -11.88 30.05 -6.28
C MET A 1 -12.40 29.96 -7.74
N LYS A 2 -12.12 30.91 -8.63
CA LYS A 2 -12.62 30.88 -10.04
C LYS A 2 -12.04 29.75 -10.90
N ILE A 3 -10.78 29.38 -10.73
CA ILE A 3 -10.11 28.33 -11.55
C ILE A 3 -10.63 26.93 -11.23
N GLU A 4 -10.88 26.62 -9.96
CA GLU A 4 -11.43 25.31 -9.53
C GLU A 4 -12.90 25.13 -9.98
N ALA A 5 -13.70 26.22 -9.92
CA ALA A 5 -15.06 26.20 -10.40
C ALA A 5 -15.12 26.00 -11.92
N LEU A 6 -14.19 26.65 -12.67
CA LEU A 6 -14.08 26.46 -14.13
C LEU A 6 -13.63 25.03 -14.48
N LYS A 7 -12.67 24.46 -13.76
CA LYS A 7 -12.24 23.07 -13.93
C LYS A 7 -13.38 22.08 -13.66
N THR A 8 -14.20 22.33 -12.63
CA THR A 8 -15.36 21.50 -12.30
C THR A 8 -16.44 21.61 -13.36
N TRP A 9 -16.70 22.82 -13.87
CA TRP A 9 -17.65 23.06 -14.97
C TRP A 9 -17.19 22.39 -16.27
N LEU A 10 -15.92 22.51 -16.66
CA LEU A 10 -15.35 21.85 -17.84
C LEU A 10 -15.41 20.31 -17.77
N LYS A 11 -15.35 19.73 -16.58
CA LYS A 11 -15.52 18.27 -16.38
C LYS A 11 -16.92 17.75 -16.67
N GLN A 12 -17.92 18.60 -16.77
CA GLN A 12 -19.30 18.21 -17.10
C GLN A 12 -19.46 17.85 -18.60
N PHE A 13 -18.53 18.27 -19.46
CA PHE A 13 -18.55 17.88 -20.86
C PHE A 13 -17.79 16.55 -21.05
N ASP A 14 -18.50 15.50 -21.41
CA ASP A 14 -17.95 14.14 -21.60
C ASP A 14 -16.72 14.12 -22.52
N PHE A 15 -16.70 14.93 -23.55
CA PHE A 15 -15.57 15.06 -24.46
C PHE A 15 -14.32 15.64 -23.76
N ILE A 16 -14.46 16.72 -23.00
CA ILE A 16 -13.35 17.35 -22.28
C ILE A 16 -12.84 16.44 -21.19
N TYR A 17 -13.73 15.73 -20.49
CA TYR A 17 -13.34 14.72 -19.52
C TYR A 17 -12.56 13.58 -20.18
N ALA A 18 -13.01 13.08 -21.34
CA ALA A 18 -12.32 12.02 -22.06
C ALA A 18 -10.93 12.46 -22.56
N ALA A 19 -10.82 13.65 -23.14
CA ALA A 19 -9.55 14.21 -23.60
C ALA A 19 -8.55 14.40 -22.43
N ASN A 20 -9.02 14.92 -21.27
CA ASN A 20 -8.19 15.07 -20.08
C ASN A 20 -7.76 13.71 -19.50
N ALA A 21 -8.64 12.72 -19.52
CA ALA A 21 -8.32 11.35 -19.07
C ALA A 21 -7.24 10.72 -19.97
N LEU A 22 -7.34 10.86 -21.28
CA LEU A 22 -6.34 10.39 -22.23
C LEU A 22 -4.99 11.09 -22.04
N LEU A 23 -4.99 12.41 -21.86
CA LEU A 23 -3.77 13.17 -21.61
C LEU A 23 -3.08 12.71 -20.31
N LYS A 24 -3.84 12.57 -19.22
CA LYS A 24 -3.31 12.09 -17.94
C LYS A 24 -2.78 10.66 -18.05
N SER A 25 -3.49 9.78 -18.77
CA SER A 25 -3.03 8.42 -19.04
C SER A 25 -1.72 8.42 -19.80
N TYR A 26 -1.62 9.21 -20.86
CA TYR A 26 -0.39 9.36 -21.66
C TYR A 26 0.78 9.88 -20.83
N GLN A 27 0.56 10.95 -20.02
CA GLN A 27 1.59 11.53 -19.16
C GLN A 27 2.10 10.51 -18.15
N LEU A 28 1.21 9.77 -17.50
CA LEU A 28 1.57 8.73 -16.52
C LEU A 28 2.37 7.61 -17.18
N LYS A 29 1.91 7.07 -18.32
CA LYS A 29 2.62 6.03 -19.09
C LYS A 29 4.00 6.48 -19.56
N ARG A 30 4.10 7.73 -20.02
CA ARG A 30 5.38 8.33 -20.41
C ARG A 30 6.31 8.44 -19.21
N GLY A 31 5.81 8.91 -18.05
CA GLY A 31 6.58 9.02 -16.82
C GLY A 31 7.12 7.66 -16.38
N VAL A 32 6.26 6.65 -16.29
CA VAL A 32 6.64 5.28 -15.94
C VAL A 32 7.72 4.74 -16.89
N ARG A 33 7.52 4.85 -18.20
CA ARG A 33 8.52 4.40 -19.19
C ARG A 33 9.86 5.11 -19.04
N ASN A 34 9.86 6.40 -18.72
CA ASN A 34 11.11 7.16 -18.54
C ASN A 34 11.85 6.68 -17.27
N VAL A 35 11.16 6.48 -16.16
CA VAL A 35 11.74 5.95 -14.93
C VAL A 35 12.29 4.55 -15.15
N THR A 36 11.50 3.65 -15.74
CA THR A 36 11.91 2.28 -16.04
C THR A 36 13.18 2.26 -16.90
N ARG A 37 13.20 2.99 -18.03
CA ARG A 37 14.38 3.05 -18.93
C ARG A 37 15.63 3.62 -18.25
N TYR A 38 15.45 4.63 -17.39
CA TYR A 38 16.56 5.20 -16.63
C TYR A 38 17.20 4.15 -15.73
N TYR A 39 16.39 3.44 -14.95
CA TYR A 39 16.89 2.44 -14.02
C TYR A 39 17.37 1.16 -14.70
N GLU A 40 16.73 0.71 -15.77
CA GLU A 40 17.23 -0.40 -16.59
C GLU A 40 18.63 -0.10 -17.13
N LYS A 41 18.82 1.10 -17.70
CA LYS A 41 20.13 1.51 -18.20
C LYS A 41 21.18 1.59 -17.10
N LYS A 42 20.81 2.13 -15.94
CA LYS A 42 21.72 2.28 -14.79
C LYS A 42 22.06 0.91 -14.19
N SER A 43 21.09 0.01 -14.04
CA SER A 43 21.29 -1.37 -13.57
C SER A 43 22.20 -2.17 -14.50
N ALA A 44 22.03 -2.02 -15.82
CA ALA A 44 22.88 -2.70 -16.80
C ALA A 44 24.36 -2.27 -16.75
N SER A 45 24.66 -1.06 -16.25
CA SER A 45 26.01 -0.55 -16.07
C SER A 45 26.66 -0.98 -14.73
N GLU A 46 25.86 -1.48 -13.79
CA GLU A 46 26.35 -1.92 -12.48
C GLU A 46 26.66 -3.42 -12.49
N LYS A 47 27.80 -3.79 -11.91
CA LYS A 47 28.29 -5.18 -11.88
C LYS A 47 27.48 -6.09 -10.94
N GLU A 48 26.72 -5.52 -10.01
CA GLU A 48 25.98 -6.26 -9.01
C GLU A 48 24.48 -6.26 -9.35
N LEU A 49 23.99 -7.42 -9.83
CA LEU A 49 22.54 -7.61 -10.04
C LEU A 49 21.81 -7.63 -8.71
N TYR A 50 20.59 -7.08 -8.69
CA TYR A 50 19.72 -7.15 -7.51
C TYR A 50 19.48 -8.61 -7.08
N SER A 51 19.59 -8.82 -5.77
CA SER A 51 19.23 -10.08 -5.12
C SER A 51 18.58 -9.77 -3.77
N GLU A 52 17.42 -10.39 -3.48
CA GLU A 52 16.75 -10.27 -2.19
C GLU A 52 17.67 -10.71 -1.04
N THR A 53 18.43 -11.80 -1.23
CA THR A 53 19.41 -12.29 -0.26
C THR A 53 20.45 -11.22 0.06
N ASN A 54 20.98 -10.53 -0.95
CA ASN A 54 21.95 -9.46 -0.76
C ASN A 54 21.32 -8.26 -0.03
N ALA A 55 20.09 -7.88 -0.34
CA ALA A 55 19.38 -6.80 0.35
C ALA A 55 19.22 -7.11 1.84
N ILE A 56 18.79 -8.33 2.18
CA ILE A 56 18.67 -8.80 3.56
C ILE A 56 20.04 -8.85 4.24
N ALA A 57 21.07 -9.32 3.55
CA ALA A 57 22.45 -9.36 4.10
C ALA A 57 22.97 -7.95 4.39
N LYS A 58 22.73 -6.98 3.48
CA LYS A 58 23.08 -5.56 3.68
C LYS A 58 22.35 -4.97 4.90
N PHE A 59 21.06 -5.25 5.07
CA PHE A 59 20.32 -4.86 6.28
C PHE A 59 20.96 -5.44 7.54
N LYS A 60 21.21 -6.76 7.57
CA LYS A 60 21.82 -7.43 8.73
C LYS A 60 23.21 -6.88 9.07
N ALA A 61 24.00 -6.53 8.06
CA ALA A 61 25.30 -5.91 8.26
C ALA A 61 25.17 -4.52 8.89
N ARG A 62 24.31 -3.67 8.34
CA ARG A 62 24.01 -2.34 8.90
C ARG A 62 23.46 -2.43 10.32
N HIS A 63 22.53 -3.35 10.58
CA HIS A 63 21.95 -3.56 11.91
C HIS A 63 23.00 -4.00 12.93
N ARG A 64 23.94 -4.91 12.57
CA ARG A 64 25.04 -5.30 13.45
C ARG A 64 25.99 -4.15 13.76
N GLN A 65 26.22 -3.24 12.82
CA GLN A 65 27.01 -2.03 13.07
C GLN A 65 26.30 -1.09 14.06
N LEU A 66 24.98 -0.91 13.91
CA LEU A 66 24.19 -0.08 14.81
C LEU A 66 24.06 -0.70 16.21
N ARG A 67 23.88 -2.01 16.29
CA ARG A 67 23.64 -2.76 17.55
C ARG A 67 24.45 -4.05 17.62
N PRO A 68 25.76 -3.98 17.89
CA PRO A 68 26.64 -5.16 17.87
C PRO A 68 26.22 -6.28 18.84
N ARG A 69 25.51 -5.92 19.92
CA ARG A 69 25.06 -6.87 20.97
C ARG A 69 23.57 -7.23 20.84
N PHE A 70 22.93 -6.88 19.73
CA PHE A 70 21.51 -7.25 19.55
C PHE A 70 21.39 -8.75 19.32
N SER A 71 20.42 -9.36 20.03
CA SER A 71 19.96 -10.73 19.77
C SER A 71 18.51 -10.70 19.34
N ALA A 72 18.17 -11.56 18.38
CA ALA A 72 16.79 -11.68 17.90
C ALA A 72 15.86 -11.98 19.08
N LYS A 73 14.75 -11.26 19.13
CA LYS A 73 13.78 -11.34 20.25
C LYS A 73 12.68 -12.36 19.97
N LYS A 74 12.06 -12.88 21.02
CA LYS A 74 10.82 -13.66 20.91
C LYS A 74 9.65 -12.72 20.61
N ILE A 75 8.56 -13.30 20.10
CA ILE A 75 7.28 -12.61 19.93
C ILE A 75 6.87 -11.95 21.25
N SER A 76 6.25 -10.80 21.20
CA SER A 76 5.83 -9.93 22.31
C SER A 76 6.95 -9.16 23.03
N TYR A 77 8.21 -9.35 22.66
CA TYR A 77 9.35 -8.63 23.25
C TYR A 77 9.95 -7.53 22.36
N LEU A 78 9.47 -7.38 21.11
CA LEU A 78 9.88 -6.28 20.25
C LEU A 78 9.20 -4.97 20.66
N ASN A 79 9.92 -3.87 20.49
CA ASN A 79 9.40 -2.53 20.68
C ASN A 79 9.53 -1.77 19.36
N PHE A 80 8.40 -1.40 18.78
CA PHE A 80 8.31 -0.71 17.53
C PHE A 80 8.01 0.78 17.73
N PHE A 81 8.57 1.61 16.86
CA PHE A 81 8.05 2.95 16.64
C PHE A 81 7.43 2.98 15.23
N TRP A 82 6.11 3.18 15.18
CA TRP A 82 5.33 3.16 13.94
C TRP A 82 5.09 4.57 13.41
N VAL A 83 5.44 4.81 12.14
CA VAL A 83 5.18 6.06 11.41
C VAL A 83 4.15 5.76 10.33
N GLY A 84 2.87 5.94 10.68
CA GLY A 84 1.74 5.68 9.78
C GLY A 84 1.49 6.80 8.80
N ALA A 85 0.75 6.49 7.74
CA ALA A 85 0.35 7.45 6.71
C ALA A 85 -1.15 7.74 6.72
N SER A 86 -1.98 6.77 7.09
CA SER A 86 -3.44 6.86 7.12
C SER A 86 -4.00 5.98 8.22
N GLN A 87 -4.57 6.59 9.26
CA GLN A 87 -5.11 5.88 10.42
C GLN A 87 -6.10 4.78 10.03
N ALA A 88 -7.08 5.10 9.18
CA ALA A 88 -8.08 4.14 8.76
C ALA A 88 -7.51 2.95 7.98
N GLN A 89 -6.43 3.14 7.23
CA GLN A 89 -5.73 2.08 6.54
C GLN A 89 -4.90 1.24 7.50
N ASP A 90 -4.17 1.87 8.40
CA ASP A 90 -3.24 1.22 9.29
C ASP A 90 -3.98 0.42 10.38
N GLU A 91 -5.11 0.96 10.88
CA GLU A 91 -6.01 0.30 11.84
C GLU A 91 -6.92 -0.75 11.19
N SER A 92 -6.89 -0.94 9.87
CA SER A 92 -7.60 -2.02 9.20
C SER A 92 -6.88 -3.37 9.26
N GLY A 93 -6.00 -3.57 10.25
CA GLY A 93 -5.38 -4.86 10.57
C GLY A 93 -3.86 -4.85 10.65
N PHE A 94 -3.17 -3.93 9.99
CA PHE A 94 -1.70 -3.87 10.04
C PHE A 94 -1.19 -3.55 11.45
N LEU A 95 -1.74 -2.51 12.07
CA LEU A 95 -1.32 -2.05 13.39
C LEU A 95 -1.59 -3.11 14.46
N GLN A 96 -2.77 -3.73 14.42
CA GLN A 96 -3.14 -4.82 15.33
C GLN A 96 -2.20 -6.04 15.17
N ALA A 97 -1.78 -6.34 13.95
CA ALA A 97 -0.82 -7.42 13.71
C ALA A 97 0.58 -7.08 14.22
N LEU A 98 0.99 -5.81 14.12
CA LEU A 98 2.26 -5.34 14.68
C LEU A 98 2.23 -5.39 16.22
N GLU A 99 1.11 -5.01 16.85
CA GLU A 99 0.88 -5.09 18.30
C GLU A 99 0.92 -6.53 18.83
N ARG A 100 0.48 -7.51 18.03
CA ARG A 100 0.64 -8.93 18.37
C ARG A 100 2.09 -9.42 18.35
N LEU A 101 3.00 -8.68 17.74
CA LEU A 101 4.43 -8.97 17.72
C LEU A 101 5.20 -8.26 18.83
N GLY A 102 4.67 -7.16 19.36
CA GLY A 102 5.35 -6.41 20.40
C GLY A 102 4.66 -5.11 20.78
N ASN A 103 5.34 -4.28 21.53
CA ASN A 103 4.82 -2.97 21.92
C ASN A 103 4.98 -1.99 20.75
N VAL A 104 3.93 -1.24 20.45
CA VAL A 104 3.93 -0.23 19.39
C VAL A 104 3.75 1.16 19.99
N THR A 105 4.64 2.07 19.65
CA THR A 105 4.47 3.51 19.88
C THR A 105 4.20 4.15 18.53
N THR A 106 3.08 4.85 18.40
CA THR A 106 2.64 5.46 17.13
C THR A 106 3.04 6.93 17.08
N PHE A 107 3.50 7.38 15.92
CA PHE A 107 3.81 8.77 15.63
C PHE A 107 2.54 9.61 15.47
N HIS A 108 2.52 10.79 16.06
CA HIS A 108 1.50 11.82 15.90
C HIS A 108 2.17 13.14 15.48
N ASN A 109 1.51 13.92 14.63
CA ASN A 109 2.03 15.22 14.20
C ASN A 109 2.03 16.23 15.35
N SER A 110 2.54 17.44 15.08
CA SER A 110 2.64 18.49 16.10
C SER A 110 1.29 19.00 16.65
N TYR A 111 0.17 18.60 16.03
CA TYR A 111 -1.19 18.88 16.51
C TYR A 111 -1.80 17.71 17.31
N GLY A 112 -1.03 16.63 17.50
CA GLY A 112 -1.51 15.43 18.18
C GLY A 112 -2.35 14.49 17.31
N GLU A 113 -2.44 14.73 16.00
CA GLU A 113 -3.19 13.90 15.06
C GLU A 113 -2.31 12.75 14.54
N TYR A 114 -2.94 11.67 14.14
CA TYR A 114 -2.27 10.49 13.61
C TYR A 114 -1.49 10.80 12.33
N GLY A 115 -0.23 10.35 12.28
CA GLY A 115 0.64 10.49 11.12
C GLY A 115 1.24 11.90 10.93
N PRO A 116 1.87 12.18 9.79
CA PRO A 116 2.52 13.47 9.53
C PRO A 116 1.55 14.54 9.04
N HIS A 117 2.00 15.78 9.07
CA HIS A 117 1.41 16.82 8.23
C HIS A 117 1.84 16.58 6.78
N TYR A 118 0.88 16.42 5.86
CA TYR A 118 1.15 16.44 4.42
C TYR A 118 1.17 17.86 3.87
N GLU A 119 0.35 18.73 4.44
CA GLU A 119 0.31 20.16 4.17
C GLU A 119 -0.15 20.92 5.42
N ILE A 120 0.28 22.17 5.55
CA ILE A 120 -0.24 23.13 6.52
C ILE A 120 -0.60 24.37 5.71
N PRO A 121 -1.85 24.87 5.79
CA PRO A 121 -2.28 26.03 5.00
C PRO A 121 -1.34 27.22 5.16
N GLY A 122 -0.88 27.78 4.04
CA GLY A 122 0.02 28.94 4.02
C GLY A 122 1.49 28.63 4.32
N ILE A 123 1.86 27.37 4.58
CA ILE A 123 3.25 27.00 4.87
C ILE A 123 3.84 26.21 3.67
N HIS A 124 5.04 26.59 3.26
CA HIS A 124 5.74 25.90 2.19
C HIS A 124 6.13 24.47 2.63
N TRP A 125 6.01 23.50 1.74
CA TRP A 125 6.20 22.07 2.04
C TRP A 125 7.54 21.72 2.71
N LEU A 126 8.64 22.41 2.39
CA LEU A 126 9.93 22.22 3.08
C LEU A 126 9.85 22.56 4.57
N LYS A 127 9.08 23.59 4.93
CA LYS A 127 8.88 23.96 6.33
C LYS A 127 7.95 22.98 7.05
N VAL A 128 6.93 22.46 6.36
CA VAL A 128 6.09 21.37 6.88
C VAL A 128 6.93 20.13 7.18
N ARG A 129 7.85 19.77 6.27
CA ARG A 129 8.80 18.67 6.48
C ARG A 129 9.71 18.90 7.69
N GLU A 130 10.23 20.11 7.89
CA GLU A 130 11.03 20.44 9.08
C GLU A 130 10.23 20.26 10.39
N ILE A 131 8.94 20.60 10.39
CA ILE A 131 8.04 20.41 11.53
C ILE A 131 7.86 18.91 11.79
N ASN A 132 7.63 18.09 10.74
CA ASN A 132 7.53 16.66 10.85
C ASN A 132 8.82 16.03 11.38
N ASP A 133 9.98 16.47 10.87
CA ASP A 133 11.31 16.01 11.30
C ASP A 133 11.54 16.24 12.78
N ALA A 134 11.24 17.44 13.26
CA ALA A 134 11.40 17.80 14.67
C ALA A 134 10.50 16.95 15.57
N SER A 135 9.21 16.82 15.20
CA SER A 135 8.24 16.00 15.93
C SER A 135 8.62 14.53 15.95
N LEU A 136 9.11 13.99 14.81
CA LEU A 136 9.54 12.59 14.72
C LEU A 136 10.72 12.31 15.65
N VAL A 137 11.76 13.13 15.57
CA VAL A 137 12.98 12.93 16.36
C VAL A 137 12.67 13.03 17.85
N GLU A 138 11.93 14.06 18.29
CA GLU A 138 11.55 14.25 19.69
C GLU A 138 10.77 13.04 20.22
N GLN A 139 9.76 12.58 19.50
CA GLN A 139 8.93 11.45 19.95
C GLN A 139 9.72 10.15 19.99
N VAL A 140 10.60 9.90 19.01
CA VAL A 140 11.48 8.72 19.00
C VAL A 140 12.46 8.76 20.17
N GLU A 141 13.11 9.89 20.44
CA GLU A 141 14.04 10.06 21.58
C GLU A 141 13.32 9.79 22.91
N ARG A 142 12.15 10.37 23.11
CA ARG A 142 11.32 10.17 24.30
C ARG A 142 10.89 8.70 24.47
N ALA A 143 10.36 8.09 23.39
CA ALA A 143 9.93 6.69 23.43
C ALA A 143 11.11 5.75 23.67
N HIS A 144 12.25 5.99 23.02
CA HIS A 144 13.46 5.19 23.18
C HIS A 144 14.08 5.32 24.58
N GLY A 145 13.99 6.52 25.19
CA GLY A 145 14.40 6.75 26.57
C GLY A 145 13.56 6.00 27.58
N ALA A 146 12.23 5.98 27.38
CA ALA A 146 11.30 5.26 28.23
C ALA A 146 11.41 3.73 28.06
N ARG A 147 11.53 3.27 26.81
CA ARG A 147 11.67 1.85 26.46
C ARG A 147 12.46 1.72 25.17
N LYS A 148 13.56 0.96 25.21
CA LYS A 148 14.45 0.79 24.05
C LYS A 148 13.68 0.28 22.82
N ILE A 149 13.58 1.12 21.78
CA ILE A 149 12.97 0.79 20.50
C ILE A 149 13.89 -0.18 19.74
N ASP A 150 13.34 -1.23 19.17
CA ASP A 150 14.07 -2.24 18.39
C ASP A 150 14.13 -1.91 16.91
N CYS A 151 13.08 -1.32 16.36
CA CYS A 151 13.12 -0.71 15.03
C CYS A 151 12.05 0.37 14.88
N LEU A 152 12.34 1.36 14.05
CA LEU A 152 11.35 2.25 13.47
C LEU A 152 10.87 1.62 12.17
N ILE A 153 9.56 1.48 12.00
CA ILE A 153 8.92 1.03 10.78
C ILE A 153 7.86 2.04 10.36
N GLY A 154 7.75 2.37 9.08
CA GLY A 154 6.76 3.35 8.66
C GLY A 154 6.62 3.49 7.16
N GLN A 155 5.64 4.29 6.75
CA GLN A 155 5.38 4.71 5.39
C GLN A 155 5.92 6.13 5.22
N MET A 156 7.14 6.25 4.70
CA MET A 156 7.85 7.53 4.68
C MET A 156 8.33 7.91 3.28
N TRP A 157 8.24 9.19 2.97
CA TRP A 157 8.70 9.80 1.72
C TRP A 157 9.52 11.05 2.01
N SER A 158 10.48 11.36 1.16
CA SER A 158 11.42 12.48 1.36
C SER A 158 10.76 13.87 1.27
N HIS A 159 9.58 13.97 0.69
CA HIS A 159 8.80 15.21 0.72
C HIS A 159 8.03 15.41 2.02
N VAL A 160 7.98 14.39 2.88
CA VAL A 160 7.31 14.41 4.19
C VAL A 160 8.32 14.42 5.33
N TYR A 161 9.40 13.66 5.19
CA TYR A 161 10.51 13.58 6.16
C TYR A 161 11.85 13.76 5.44
N SER A 162 12.83 14.31 6.13
CA SER A 162 14.19 14.40 5.59
C SER A 162 15.01 13.15 5.93
N GLU A 163 15.95 12.82 5.06
CA GLU A 163 16.98 11.82 5.33
C GLU A 163 17.75 12.12 6.61
N ARG A 164 18.01 13.42 6.90
CA ARG A 164 18.71 13.86 8.12
C ARG A 164 17.98 13.46 9.39
N ALA A 165 16.64 13.55 9.44
CA ALA A 165 15.86 13.11 10.59
C ALA A 165 16.01 11.61 10.84
N LEU A 166 15.96 10.79 9.77
CA LEU A 166 16.14 9.36 9.88
C LEU A 166 17.58 8.96 10.27
N LEU A 167 18.60 9.68 9.78
CA LEU A 167 19.98 9.50 10.23
C LEU A 167 20.12 9.78 11.73
N LYS A 168 19.39 10.79 12.26
CA LYS A 168 19.38 11.06 13.70
C LYS A 168 18.70 9.93 14.49
N VAL A 169 17.61 9.36 14.00
CA VAL A 169 17.00 8.15 14.58
C VAL A 169 17.99 6.98 14.59
N ARG A 170 18.67 6.74 13.47
CA ARG A 170 19.70 5.67 13.38
C ARG A 170 20.87 5.88 14.35
N SER A 171 21.27 7.12 14.62
CA SER A 171 22.33 7.42 15.59
C SER A 171 22.00 7.00 17.03
N LEU A 172 20.71 6.78 17.34
CA LEU A 172 20.25 6.17 18.60
C LEU A 172 20.38 4.63 18.61
N GLY A 173 20.90 4.03 17.55
CA GLY A 173 20.98 2.57 17.38
C GLY A 173 19.66 1.93 16.93
N ILE A 174 18.71 2.69 16.37
CA ILE A 174 17.42 2.21 15.91
C ILE A 174 17.47 1.98 14.39
N PRO A 175 17.36 0.74 13.89
CA PRO A 175 17.24 0.50 12.46
C PRO A 175 15.92 1.03 11.93
N VAL A 176 15.95 1.56 10.68
CA VAL A 176 14.80 2.17 10.01
C VAL A 176 14.35 1.28 8.85
N ILE A 177 13.11 0.83 8.91
CA ILE A 177 12.43 0.03 7.88
C ILE A 177 11.37 0.89 7.22
N ASN A 178 11.43 1.09 5.91
CA ASN A 178 10.44 1.85 5.17
C ASN A 178 9.50 0.95 4.38
N ILE A 179 8.20 1.25 4.35
CA ILE A 179 7.20 0.60 3.50
C ILE A 179 6.83 1.54 2.36
N ALA A 180 7.05 1.11 1.11
CA ALA A 180 6.77 1.89 -0.08
C ALA A 180 5.69 1.20 -0.92
N MET A 181 4.50 1.81 -1.03
CA MET A 181 3.34 1.21 -1.69
C MET A 181 3.05 1.78 -3.08
N ASP A 182 3.60 2.95 -3.42
CA ASP A 182 3.27 3.70 -4.63
C ASP A 182 4.45 3.87 -5.58
N ASP A 183 5.44 3.00 -5.53
CA ASP A 183 6.68 3.07 -6.30
C ASP A 183 6.49 3.02 -7.83
N ARG A 184 5.30 2.68 -8.31
CA ARG A 184 4.94 2.78 -9.74
C ARG A 184 4.53 4.20 -10.15
N LEU A 185 4.42 5.15 -9.21
CA LEU A 185 4.17 6.55 -9.53
C LEU A 185 5.48 7.24 -9.92
N PRO A 186 5.62 7.73 -11.16
CA PRO A 186 6.89 8.29 -11.65
C PRO A 186 7.35 9.51 -10.87
N ASP A 187 6.42 10.30 -10.33
CA ASP A 187 6.73 11.51 -9.56
C ASP A 187 7.54 11.21 -8.29
N LEU A 188 7.44 10.00 -7.75
CA LEU A 188 8.20 9.56 -6.58
C LEU A 188 9.67 9.24 -6.89
N TRP A 189 10.05 9.19 -8.17
CA TRP A 189 11.42 8.94 -8.64
C TRP A 189 12.09 10.19 -9.20
N MET A 190 11.39 11.30 -9.24
CA MET A 190 11.88 12.57 -9.79
C MET A 190 12.52 13.43 -8.68
N SER A 191 13.21 14.49 -9.12
CA SER A 191 13.65 15.56 -8.23
C SER A 191 12.76 16.78 -8.39
N LYS A 192 12.48 17.45 -7.29
CA LYS A 192 11.77 18.74 -7.24
C LYS A 192 12.59 19.71 -6.39
N ASN A 193 12.95 20.86 -6.96
CA ASN A 193 13.84 21.84 -6.30
C ASN A 193 15.12 21.17 -5.76
N ASP A 194 15.79 20.40 -6.60
CA ASP A 194 17.01 19.62 -6.30
C ASP A 194 16.88 18.59 -5.15
N GLN A 195 15.66 18.30 -4.70
CA GLN A 195 15.36 17.28 -3.71
C GLN A 195 14.80 16.03 -4.40
N ARG A 196 15.41 14.86 -4.16
CA ARG A 196 14.85 13.56 -4.59
C ARG A 196 13.54 13.33 -3.86
N MET A 197 12.49 12.98 -4.62
CA MET A 197 11.16 12.69 -4.07
C MET A 197 11.01 11.21 -3.69
N GLY A 198 9.90 10.86 -3.06
CA GLY A 198 9.60 9.47 -2.71
C GLY A 198 10.55 8.85 -1.67
N ALA A 199 10.50 7.53 -1.56
CA ALA A 199 11.33 6.79 -0.60
C ALA A 199 12.82 6.84 -0.96
N VAL A 200 13.15 6.93 -2.26
CA VAL A 200 14.54 6.99 -2.74
C VAL A 200 15.30 8.22 -2.22
N GLY A 201 14.60 9.32 -1.90
CA GLY A 201 15.21 10.50 -1.28
C GLY A 201 15.55 10.33 0.21
N LEU A 202 15.32 9.14 0.78
CA LEU A 202 15.64 8.77 2.17
C LEU A 202 16.75 7.71 2.25
N ALA A 203 17.45 7.41 1.15
CA ALA A 203 18.30 6.23 0.98
C ALA A 203 19.34 6.02 2.09
N SER A 204 20.04 7.08 2.55
CA SER A 204 21.04 6.95 3.61
C SER A 204 20.43 6.79 5.01
N GLY A 205 19.19 7.24 5.19
CA GLY A 205 18.46 7.19 6.45
C GLY A 205 17.66 5.89 6.66
N VAL A 206 17.47 5.07 5.61
CA VAL A 206 16.70 3.83 5.63
C VAL A 206 17.62 2.63 5.53
N ASP A 207 17.41 1.62 6.37
CA ASP A 207 18.22 0.39 6.36
C ASP A 207 17.69 -0.66 5.38
N ILE A 208 16.37 -0.71 5.19
CA ILE A 208 15.72 -1.53 4.15
C ILE A 208 14.34 -0.95 3.79
N THR A 209 13.98 -1.06 2.50
CA THR A 209 12.65 -0.72 1.99
C THR A 209 11.86 -1.99 1.65
N LEU A 210 10.62 -2.03 2.10
CA LEU A 210 9.63 -3.06 1.78
C LEU A 210 8.71 -2.48 0.69
N THR A 211 8.91 -2.88 -0.57
CA THR A 211 8.19 -2.31 -1.70
C THR A 211 7.13 -3.25 -2.27
N THR A 212 5.98 -2.71 -2.66
CA THR A 212 4.92 -3.46 -3.34
C THR A 212 5.13 -3.59 -4.86
N ALA A 213 6.19 -2.98 -5.40
CA ALA A 213 6.55 -3.04 -6.82
C ALA A 213 7.84 -3.87 -7.00
N PRO A 214 7.77 -5.10 -7.56
CA PRO A 214 8.95 -5.97 -7.66
C PRO A 214 10.10 -5.33 -8.46
N GLU A 215 9.80 -4.59 -9.51
CA GLU A 215 10.79 -3.88 -10.33
C GLU A 215 11.55 -2.80 -9.54
N ALA A 216 10.89 -2.15 -8.58
CA ALA A 216 11.51 -1.12 -7.76
C ALA A 216 12.64 -1.66 -6.87
N CYS A 217 12.67 -2.95 -6.59
CA CYS A 217 13.77 -3.56 -5.83
C CYS A 217 15.13 -3.34 -6.51
N SER A 218 15.20 -3.51 -7.83
CA SER A 218 16.42 -3.25 -8.60
C SER A 218 16.74 -1.75 -8.68
N TRP A 219 15.71 -0.90 -8.78
CA TRP A 219 15.89 0.55 -8.81
C TRP A 219 16.46 1.09 -7.48
N TYR A 220 15.95 0.59 -6.35
CA TYR A 220 16.49 0.91 -5.02
C TYR A 220 17.93 0.39 -4.85
N ALA A 221 18.24 -0.81 -5.36
CA ALA A 221 19.59 -1.36 -5.27
C ALA A 221 20.63 -0.47 -5.97
N VAL A 222 20.29 0.07 -7.13
CA VAL A 222 21.09 1.04 -7.89
C VAL A 222 21.33 2.35 -7.11
N GLU A 223 20.42 2.73 -6.24
CA GLU A 223 20.57 3.88 -5.33
C GLU A 223 21.21 3.49 -3.98
N ASN A 224 21.84 2.31 -3.91
CA ASN A 224 22.46 1.76 -2.69
C ASN A 224 21.48 1.66 -1.49
N MET A 225 20.21 1.51 -1.76
CA MET A 225 19.13 1.36 -0.78
C MET A 225 18.65 -0.09 -0.80
N PRO A 226 18.91 -0.92 0.22
CA PRO A 226 18.39 -2.28 0.25
C PRO A 226 16.88 -2.29 0.17
N ALA A 227 16.31 -3.15 -0.67
CA ALA A 227 14.87 -3.29 -0.80
C ALA A 227 14.49 -4.74 -1.07
N ILE A 228 13.29 -5.15 -0.65
CA ILE A 228 12.70 -6.46 -0.95
C ILE A 228 11.27 -6.28 -1.44
N PHE A 229 10.84 -7.17 -2.34
CA PHE A 229 9.43 -7.23 -2.71
C PHE A 229 8.59 -7.68 -1.52
N TRP A 230 7.64 -6.86 -1.14
CA TRP A 230 6.82 -7.06 0.04
C TRP A 230 5.35 -6.79 -0.29
N PRO A 231 4.65 -7.78 -0.85
CA PRO A 231 3.23 -7.63 -1.12
C PRO A 231 2.48 -7.37 0.19
N LEU A 232 1.40 -6.62 0.09
CA LEU A 232 0.50 -6.35 1.20
C LEU A 232 -0.10 -7.65 1.75
N ALA A 233 -0.88 -7.54 2.80
CA ALA A 233 -1.56 -8.66 3.45
C ALA A 233 -2.89 -8.16 4.06
N SER A 234 -3.64 -9.04 4.70
CA SER A 234 -4.86 -8.69 5.44
C SER A 234 -4.84 -9.28 6.85
N ASP A 235 -5.66 -8.76 7.74
CA ASP A 235 -5.82 -9.32 9.08
C ASP A 235 -6.91 -10.39 9.10
N LYS A 236 -6.48 -11.64 9.31
CA LYS A 236 -7.41 -12.77 9.37
C LYS A 236 -8.40 -12.69 10.52
N ASN A 237 -8.03 -12.04 11.63
CA ASN A 237 -8.91 -11.90 12.80
C ASN A 237 -10.02 -10.87 12.55
N LEU A 238 -9.78 -9.92 11.65
CA LEU A 238 -10.75 -8.89 11.28
C LEU A 238 -11.58 -9.29 10.07
N PHE A 239 -10.96 -9.72 8.98
CA PHE A 239 -11.63 -9.90 7.69
C PHE A 239 -12.16 -11.32 7.43
N ALA A 240 -11.65 -12.35 8.09
CA ALA A 240 -12.19 -13.70 7.88
C ALA A 240 -13.66 -13.75 8.31
N ALA A 241 -14.56 -14.07 7.37
CA ALA A 241 -15.95 -14.31 7.68
C ALA A 241 -16.15 -15.71 8.29
N GLU A 242 -17.14 -15.83 9.17
CA GLU A 242 -17.61 -17.14 9.65
C GLU A 242 -18.08 -18.02 8.47
N GLN A 243 -18.09 -19.34 8.68
CA GLN A 243 -18.42 -20.27 7.59
C GLN A 243 -19.85 -20.05 7.07
N ASP A 244 -20.79 -19.79 7.99
CA ASP A 244 -22.21 -19.60 7.69
C ASP A 244 -22.62 -18.13 7.65
N ALA A 245 -21.68 -17.22 7.44
CA ALA A 245 -21.98 -15.80 7.37
C ALA A 245 -22.96 -15.48 6.24
N ILE A 246 -24.05 -14.76 6.58
CA ILE A 246 -25.05 -14.33 5.60
C ILE A 246 -24.42 -13.37 4.60
N LYS A 247 -24.50 -13.69 3.30
CA LYS A 247 -24.05 -12.88 2.17
C LYS A 247 -25.24 -12.17 1.52
N ASP A 248 -25.64 -11.02 2.04
CA ASP A 248 -26.79 -10.22 1.58
C ASP A 248 -26.44 -9.04 0.65
N ILE A 249 -25.14 -8.80 0.41
CA ILE A 249 -24.65 -7.80 -0.55
C ILE A 249 -24.16 -8.54 -1.80
N ASP A 250 -24.78 -8.29 -2.94
CA ASP A 250 -24.42 -8.95 -4.20
C ASP A 250 -23.02 -8.54 -4.67
N ILE A 251 -22.80 -7.22 -4.88
CA ILE A 251 -21.50 -6.70 -5.33
C ILE A 251 -21.13 -5.47 -4.51
N LEU A 252 -19.93 -5.48 -3.96
CA LEU A 252 -19.35 -4.38 -3.17
C LEU A 252 -18.09 -3.83 -3.82
N PHE A 253 -17.98 -2.50 -3.89
CA PHE A 253 -16.75 -1.79 -4.17
C PHE A 253 -16.45 -0.78 -3.06
N ILE A 254 -15.29 -0.89 -2.41
CA ILE A 254 -14.81 0.08 -1.43
C ILE A 254 -13.55 0.77 -1.94
N GLY A 255 -13.59 2.08 -2.08
CA GLY A 255 -12.48 2.92 -2.53
C GLY A 255 -12.96 4.22 -3.17
N ASN A 256 -12.12 5.24 -3.17
CA ASN A 256 -12.47 6.56 -3.69
C ASN A 256 -12.84 6.53 -5.19
N ARG A 257 -13.76 7.41 -5.58
CA ARG A 257 -14.19 7.58 -6.97
C ARG A 257 -13.22 8.46 -7.74
N TYR A 258 -12.21 7.85 -8.34
CA TYR A 258 -11.25 8.55 -9.20
C TYR A 258 -10.83 7.69 -10.41
N GLY A 259 -10.17 8.29 -11.39
CA GLY A 259 -9.68 7.60 -12.56
C GLY A 259 -10.79 6.92 -13.35
N ILE A 260 -10.62 5.65 -13.69
CA ILE A 260 -11.58 4.87 -14.49
C ILE A 260 -12.80 4.41 -13.72
N ARG A 261 -12.76 4.42 -12.36
CA ARG A 261 -13.75 3.78 -11.47
C ARG A 261 -15.18 4.26 -11.70
N GLY A 262 -15.36 5.59 -11.83
CA GLY A 262 -16.69 6.18 -12.05
C GLY A 262 -17.32 5.73 -13.36
N LYS A 263 -16.53 5.64 -14.45
CA LYS A 263 -17.00 5.17 -15.74
C LYS A 263 -17.33 3.69 -15.74
N LEU A 264 -16.46 2.87 -15.13
CA LEU A 264 -16.66 1.44 -15.01
C LEU A 264 -17.96 1.10 -14.26
N ILE A 265 -18.15 1.69 -13.06
CA ILE A 265 -19.37 1.47 -12.27
C ILE A 265 -20.61 2.00 -12.99
N GLY A 266 -20.52 3.17 -13.63
CA GLY A 266 -21.62 3.72 -14.44
C GLY A 266 -22.00 2.82 -15.62
N TYR A 267 -21.01 2.20 -16.27
CA TYR A 267 -21.24 1.21 -17.32
C TYR A 267 -21.99 -0.02 -16.78
N LEU A 268 -21.57 -0.60 -15.69
CA LEU A 268 -22.23 -1.77 -15.07
C LEU A 268 -23.68 -1.47 -14.71
N ASN A 269 -23.93 -0.33 -14.04
CA ASN A 269 -25.28 0.09 -13.64
C ASN A 269 -26.20 0.27 -14.86
N LYS A 270 -25.69 0.88 -15.94
CA LYS A 270 -26.46 1.06 -17.20
C LYS A 270 -26.86 -0.29 -17.83
N HIS A 271 -26.06 -1.36 -17.60
CA HIS A 271 -26.32 -2.69 -18.14
C HIS A 271 -26.98 -3.63 -17.14
N GLY A 272 -27.61 -3.07 -16.08
CA GLY A 272 -28.44 -3.80 -15.13
C GLY A 272 -27.67 -4.52 -14.01
N VAL A 273 -26.38 -4.23 -13.83
CA VAL A 273 -25.58 -4.77 -12.73
C VAL A 273 -25.30 -3.67 -11.72
N SER A 274 -26.00 -3.72 -10.57
CA SER A 274 -25.87 -2.73 -9.49
C SER A 274 -24.67 -3.06 -8.62
N VAL A 275 -23.84 -2.04 -8.31
CA VAL A 275 -22.66 -2.16 -7.43
C VAL A 275 -22.84 -1.25 -6.22
N THR A 276 -22.80 -1.80 -5.03
CA THR A 276 -22.76 -1.03 -3.78
C THR A 276 -21.38 -0.41 -3.60
N CYS A 277 -21.30 0.91 -3.66
CA CYS A 277 -20.04 1.64 -3.67
C CYS A 277 -19.87 2.52 -2.43
N TYR A 278 -18.68 2.45 -1.79
CA TYR A 278 -18.29 3.33 -0.69
C TYR A 278 -16.90 3.95 -0.94
N GLY A 279 -16.69 5.13 -0.37
CA GLY A 279 -15.46 5.93 -0.49
C GLY A 279 -15.77 7.36 -0.92
N SER A 280 -14.79 8.25 -0.87
CA SER A 280 -14.95 9.63 -1.29
C SER A 280 -15.43 9.73 -2.74
N GLY A 281 -16.44 10.59 -2.98
CA GLY A 281 -17.04 10.81 -4.28
C GLY A 281 -18.17 9.83 -4.66
N TRP A 282 -18.48 8.81 -3.83
CA TRP A 282 -19.66 7.96 -3.99
C TRP A 282 -20.82 8.43 -3.10
N PRO A 283 -22.11 8.15 -3.48
CA PRO A 283 -23.28 8.56 -2.70
C PRO A 283 -23.26 8.07 -1.25
N ASN A 284 -22.78 6.85 -1.00
CA ASN A 284 -22.71 6.27 0.35
C ASN A 284 -21.56 6.84 1.20
N GLY A 285 -20.70 7.68 0.62
CA GLY A 285 -19.63 8.35 1.33
C GLY A 285 -18.53 7.44 1.87
N TYR A 286 -17.76 7.98 2.80
CA TYR A 286 -16.63 7.30 3.44
C TYR A 286 -17.11 6.21 4.40
N VAL A 287 -16.29 5.16 4.56
CA VAL A 287 -16.46 4.12 5.58
C VAL A 287 -15.22 4.03 6.47
N ASN A 288 -15.40 3.87 7.75
CA ASN A 288 -14.35 3.52 8.69
C ASN A 288 -13.97 2.03 8.56
N ALA A 289 -12.92 1.61 9.25
CA ALA A 289 -12.42 0.24 9.20
C ALA A 289 -13.49 -0.79 9.62
N GLU A 290 -14.20 -0.56 10.71
CA GLU A 290 -15.26 -1.45 11.23
C GLU A 290 -16.37 -1.70 10.21
N LYS A 291 -16.90 -0.62 9.62
CA LYS A 291 -17.96 -0.71 8.60
C LYS A 291 -17.44 -1.39 7.33
N ASN A 292 -16.17 -1.12 6.91
CA ASN A 292 -15.56 -1.80 5.79
C ASN A 292 -15.50 -3.32 6.02
N ILE A 293 -15.03 -3.74 7.18
CA ILE A 293 -14.94 -5.16 7.57
C ILE A 293 -16.32 -5.81 7.55
N GLY A 294 -17.31 -5.19 8.19
CA GLY A 294 -18.68 -5.71 8.26
C GLY A 294 -19.32 -5.86 6.88
N LEU A 295 -19.18 -4.86 6.00
CA LEU A 295 -19.70 -4.92 4.62
C LEU A 295 -19.00 -6.00 3.82
N SER A 296 -17.67 -6.09 3.91
CA SER A 296 -16.88 -7.06 3.15
C SER A 296 -17.24 -8.51 3.50
N LYS A 297 -17.47 -8.80 4.79
CA LYS A 297 -17.88 -10.13 5.26
C LYS A 297 -19.27 -10.56 4.74
N ARG A 298 -20.17 -9.61 4.51
CA ARG A 298 -21.56 -9.83 4.03
C ARG A 298 -21.68 -9.85 2.52
N THR A 299 -20.59 -9.76 1.79
CA THR A 299 -20.58 -9.60 0.33
C THR A 299 -20.37 -10.93 -0.38
N LYS A 300 -21.13 -11.18 -1.47
CA LYS A 300 -20.94 -12.33 -2.38
C LYS A 300 -19.73 -12.12 -3.30
N ILE A 301 -19.70 -10.95 -3.97
CA ILE A 301 -18.63 -10.57 -4.92
C ILE A 301 -18.03 -9.22 -4.53
N ILE A 302 -16.75 -9.20 -4.25
CA ILE A 302 -16.01 -7.94 -4.05
C ILE A 302 -15.34 -7.56 -5.37
N LEU A 303 -15.61 -6.34 -5.84
CA LEU A 303 -15.04 -5.80 -7.07
C LEU A 303 -13.72 -5.08 -6.77
N GLY A 304 -12.67 -5.47 -7.47
CA GLY A 304 -11.36 -4.83 -7.47
C GLY A 304 -11.13 -3.94 -8.69
N VAL A 305 -10.46 -2.81 -8.48
CA VAL A 305 -9.95 -1.96 -9.55
C VAL A 305 -8.52 -1.58 -9.20
N GLY A 306 -7.55 -2.33 -9.71
CA GLY A 306 -6.11 -2.15 -9.48
C GLY A 306 -5.47 -1.08 -10.34
N ALA A 307 -6.19 -0.57 -11.35
CA ALA A 307 -5.69 0.46 -12.27
C ALA A 307 -5.28 1.75 -11.57
N ILE A 308 -4.20 2.37 -12.06
CA ILE A 308 -3.67 3.63 -11.55
C ILE A 308 -4.28 4.79 -12.35
N GLY A 309 -5.05 5.65 -11.69
CA GLY A 309 -5.65 6.81 -12.32
C GLY A 309 -6.56 6.45 -13.49
N HIS A 310 -6.24 6.97 -14.67
CA HIS A 310 -6.96 6.72 -15.93
C HIS A 310 -6.29 5.66 -16.82
N CYS A 311 -5.27 4.94 -16.30
CA CYS A 311 -4.56 3.91 -17.04
C CYS A 311 -5.09 2.53 -16.68
N SER A 312 -5.68 1.82 -17.63
CA SER A 312 -6.16 0.44 -17.44
C SER A 312 -5.02 -0.58 -17.49
N ASP A 313 -3.92 -0.25 -18.14
CA ASP A 313 -2.73 -1.12 -18.31
C ASP A 313 -1.59 -0.85 -17.30
N LEU A 314 -1.80 0.07 -16.36
CA LEU A 314 -0.93 0.28 -15.20
C LEU A 314 -1.69 -0.06 -13.91
N TYR A 315 -1.13 -0.93 -13.11
CA TYR A 315 -1.75 -1.43 -11.90
C TYR A 315 -0.74 -1.48 -10.75
N THR A 316 -1.25 -1.57 -9.53
CA THR A 316 -0.46 -1.82 -8.32
C THR A 316 -1.28 -2.68 -7.37
N LEU A 317 -0.61 -3.41 -6.48
CA LEU A 317 -1.27 -4.13 -5.39
C LEU A 317 -1.97 -3.13 -4.46
N LYS A 318 -3.16 -3.47 -4.02
CA LYS A 318 -3.98 -2.69 -3.08
C LYS A 318 -4.30 -3.53 -1.85
N LEU A 319 -4.50 -2.90 -0.69
CA LEU A 319 -4.97 -3.61 0.52
C LEU A 319 -6.24 -4.40 0.24
N ARG A 320 -7.18 -3.83 -0.53
CA ARG A 320 -8.42 -4.50 -0.93
C ARG A 320 -8.18 -5.85 -1.60
N ASP A 321 -7.09 -6.03 -2.35
CA ASP A 321 -6.78 -7.31 -2.99
C ASP A 321 -6.63 -8.44 -1.96
N PHE A 322 -6.07 -8.12 -0.80
CA PHE A 322 -5.88 -9.08 0.30
C PHE A 322 -7.08 -9.14 1.24
N ASP A 323 -7.69 -8.00 1.55
CA ASP A 323 -8.88 -7.93 2.40
C ASP A 323 -10.05 -8.73 1.79
N ALA A 324 -10.30 -8.55 0.49
CA ALA A 324 -11.34 -9.28 -0.22
C ALA A 324 -11.13 -10.79 -0.18
N LEU A 325 -9.93 -11.23 -0.52
CA LEU A 325 -9.58 -12.66 -0.55
C LEU A 325 -9.61 -13.31 0.85
N MET A 326 -9.48 -12.52 1.92
CA MET A 326 -9.57 -12.99 3.30
C MET A 326 -11.01 -13.27 3.74
N THR A 327 -12.02 -12.64 3.11
CA THR A 327 -13.43 -12.71 3.54
C THR A 327 -14.15 -13.98 3.14
N GLY A 328 -13.65 -14.71 2.16
CA GLY A 328 -14.38 -15.82 1.51
C GLY A 328 -15.46 -15.34 0.52
N ALA A 329 -15.45 -14.06 0.11
CA ALA A 329 -16.18 -13.58 -1.05
C ALA A 329 -15.41 -13.91 -2.34
N LEU A 330 -16.12 -14.06 -3.47
CA LEU A 330 -15.45 -14.08 -4.77
C LEU A 330 -14.83 -12.70 -5.03
N TYR A 331 -13.53 -12.65 -5.27
CA TYR A 331 -12.85 -11.43 -5.67
C TYR A 331 -12.72 -11.37 -7.19
N ILE A 332 -13.35 -10.37 -7.82
CA ILE A 332 -13.19 -10.12 -9.27
C ILE A 332 -12.45 -8.80 -9.43
N THR A 333 -11.26 -8.83 -10.02
CA THR A 333 -10.40 -7.65 -10.09
C THR A 333 -9.81 -7.44 -11.48
N HIS A 334 -9.40 -6.22 -11.75
CA HIS A 334 -8.58 -5.89 -12.91
C HIS A 334 -7.31 -6.77 -12.92
N ARG A 335 -6.96 -7.34 -14.10
CA ARG A 335 -5.82 -8.25 -14.24
C ARG A 335 -4.55 -7.59 -13.73
N ASN A 336 -3.95 -8.22 -12.72
CA ASN A 336 -2.74 -7.76 -12.05
C ASN A 336 -1.75 -8.92 -11.94
N LEU A 337 -0.68 -8.86 -12.74
CA LEU A 337 0.31 -9.93 -12.81
C LEU A 337 1.06 -10.16 -11.50
N ASP A 338 1.18 -9.15 -10.63
CA ASP A 338 1.81 -9.34 -9.32
C ASP A 338 0.88 -10.05 -8.34
N LEU A 339 -0.43 -9.81 -8.44
CA LEU A 339 -1.41 -10.54 -7.66
C LEU A 339 -1.49 -12.02 -8.11
N LEU A 340 -1.38 -12.25 -9.42
CA LEU A 340 -1.39 -13.59 -10.02
C LEU A 340 -0.14 -14.43 -9.73
N LYS A 341 0.93 -13.83 -9.20
CA LYS A 341 2.06 -14.57 -8.61
C LYS A 341 1.74 -15.14 -7.23
N LEU A 342 0.71 -14.61 -6.57
CA LEU A 342 0.33 -14.95 -5.20
C LEU A 342 -0.94 -15.81 -5.14
N PHE A 343 -1.84 -15.62 -6.10
CA PHE A 343 -3.15 -16.29 -6.20
C PHE A 343 -3.39 -16.75 -7.63
N THR A 344 -4.09 -17.85 -7.81
CA THR A 344 -4.41 -18.44 -9.11
C THR A 344 -5.78 -17.99 -9.58
N GLU A 345 -5.86 -17.46 -10.82
CA GLU A 345 -7.13 -17.14 -11.48
C GLU A 345 -7.95 -18.41 -11.72
N GLY A 346 -9.26 -18.32 -11.57
CA GLY A 346 -10.20 -19.44 -11.67
C GLY A 346 -10.26 -20.32 -10.41
N GLU A 347 -9.26 -20.22 -9.52
CA GLU A 347 -9.20 -21.01 -8.29
C GLU A 347 -9.38 -20.16 -7.02
N HIS A 348 -8.79 -18.97 -6.99
CA HIS A 348 -8.77 -18.08 -5.82
C HIS A 348 -9.42 -16.72 -6.10
N LEU A 349 -9.45 -16.28 -7.35
CA LEU A 349 -10.00 -15.02 -7.80
C LEU A 349 -10.34 -15.07 -9.29
N GLU A 350 -11.03 -14.05 -9.77
CA GLU A 350 -11.25 -13.81 -11.19
C GLU A 350 -10.65 -12.50 -11.63
N CYS A 351 -10.14 -12.46 -12.86
CA CYS A 351 -9.63 -11.23 -13.47
C CYS A 351 -10.54 -10.74 -14.59
N TYR A 352 -10.46 -9.45 -14.90
CA TYR A 352 -11.02 -8.86 -16.11
C TYR A 352 -10.02 -7.86 -16.73
N GLU A 353 -10.12 -7.66 -18.02
CA GLU A 353 -9.30 -6.70 -18.77
C GLU A 353 -10.11 -5.48 -19.20
N ASP A 354 -11.39 -5.67 -19.48
CA ASP A 354 -12.29 -4.59 -19.90
C ASP A 354 -13.67 -4.65 -19.22
N ALA A 355 -14.51 -3.67 -19.53
CA ALA A 355 -15.82 -3.52 -18.90
C ALA A 355 -16.83 -4.58 -19.37
N ASP A 356 -16.73 -5.06 -20.60
CA ASP A 356 -17.62 -6.06 -21.19
C ASP A 356 -17.34 -7.43 -20.57
N GLU A 357 -16.08 -7.81 -20.45
CA GLU A 357 -15.67 -9.03 -19.77
C GLU A 357 -16.11 -9.01 -18.29
N LEU A 358 -15.90 -7.88 -17.59
CA LEU A 358 -16.37 -7.73 -16.21
C LEU A 358 -17.88 -7.90 -16.11
N LEU A 359 -18.65 -7.25 -16.98
CA LEU A 359 -20.11 -7.36 -16.98
C LEU A 359 -20.57 -8.81 -17.16
N ASN A 360 -19.97 -9.52 -18.11
CA ASN A 360 -20.30 -10.93 -18.37
C ASN A 360 -19.93 -11.83 -17.18
N LYS A 361 -18.76 -11.66 -16.60
CA LYS A 361 -18.33 -12.39 -15.40
C LYS A 361 -19.27 -12.10 -14.21
N LEU A 362 -19.62 -10.86 -13.95
CA LEU A 362 -20.53 -10.52 -12.85
C LEU A 362 -21.91 -11.18 -13.04
N LYS A 363 -22.50 -11.12 -14.25
CA LYS A 363 -23.76 -11.82 -14.53
C LYS A 363 -23.67 -13.33 -14.36
N TYR A 364 -22.57 -13.93 -14.82
CA TYR A 364 -22.32 -15.36 -14.68
C TYR A 364 -22.26 -15.80 -13.22
N TYR A 365 -21.47 -15.09 -12.41
CA TYR A 365 -21.25 -15.44 -11.00
C TYR A 365 -22.44 -15.08 -10.09
N LEU A 366 -23.18 -14.01 -10.37
CA LEU A 366 -24.40 -13.70 -9.63
C LEU A 366 -25.48 -14.79 -9.79
N ALA A 367 -25.51 -15.47 -10.93
CA ALA A 367 -26.41 -16.58 -11.17
C ALA A 367 -25.92 -17.93 -10.57
N ARG A 368 -24.71 -17.96 -9.97
CA ARG A 368 -24.06 -19.17 -9.45
C ARG A 368 -23.38 -18.93 -8.10
N PRO A 369 -24.14 -18.64 -7.04
CA PRO A 369 -23.60 -18.29 -5.72
C PRO A 369 -22.73 -19.41 -5.10
N GLU A 370 -23.01 -20.66 -5.44
CA GLU A 370 -22.22 -21.81 -5.01
C GLU A 370 -20.79 -21.76 -5.55
N VAL A 371 -20.62 -21.38 -6.83
CA VAL A 371 -19.29 -21.23 -7.46
C VAL A 371 -18.52 -20.04 -6.84
N CYS A 372 -19.24 -18.92 -6.57
CA CYS A 372 -18.65 -17.80 -5.83
C CYS A 372 -18.11 -18.25 -4.47
N SER A 373 -18.87 -19.03 -3.73
CA SER A 373 -18.49 -19.51 -2.40
C SER A 373 -17.32 -20.49 -2.48
N GLU A 374 -17.28 -21.37 -3.49
CA GLU A 374 -16.18 -22.30 -3.68
C GLU A 374 -14.85 -21.58 -3.91
N ILE A 375 -14.80 -20.66 -4.88
CA ILE A 375 -13.60 -19.87 -5.21
C ILE A 375 -13.20 -19.01 -4.01
N GLY A 376 -14.15 -18.30 -3.40
CA GLY A 376 -13.91 -17.44 -2.26
C GLY A 376 -13.36 -18.19 -1.04
N ASN A 377 -13.83 -19.40 -0.76
CA ASN A 377 -13.33 -20.24 0.35
C ASN A 377 -11.91 -20.75 0.08
N LYS A 378 -11.59 -21.17 -1.14
CA LYS A 378 -10.21 -21.53 -1.52
C LYS A 378 -9.26 -20.35 -1.33
N ALA A 379 -9.68 -19.16 -1.78
CA ALA A 379 -8.94 -17.92 -1.59
C ALA A 379 -8.70 -17.61 -0.11
N LYS A 380 -9.75 -17.71 0.73
CA LYS A 380 -9.67 -17.47 2.18
C LYS A 380 -8.64 -18.40 2.85
N VAL A 381 -8.65 -19.67 2.54
CA VAL A 381 -7.68 -20.64 3.10
C VAL A 381 -6.25 -20.25 2.76
N LEU A 382 -5.97 -19.92 1.49
CA LEU A 382 -4.65 -19.50 1.06
C LEU A 382 -4.26 -18.16 1.70
N ALA A 383 -5.17 -17.18 1.71
CA ALA A 383 -4.94 -15.87 2.30
C ALA A 383 -4.62 -15.95 3.79
N GLN A 384 -5.36 -16.72 4.58
CA GLN A 384 -5.11 -16.94 6.00
C GLN A 384 -3.76 -17.56 6.28
N SER A 385 -3.35 -18.54 5.48
CA SER A 385 -2.11 -19.30 5.69
C SER A 385 -0.85 -18.55 5.26
N LYS A 386 -0.88 -17.78 4.14
CA LYS A 386 0.31 -17.21 3.52
C LYS A 386 0.27 -15.68 3.33
N HIS A 387 -0.91 -15.07 3.40
CA HIS A 387 -1.09 -13.65 3.10
C HIS A 387 -1.79 -12.89 4.23
N SER A 388 -1.68 -13.38 5.48
CA SER A 388 -2.06 -12.63 6.67
C SER A 388 -0.92 -11.71 7.11
N TRP A 389 -1.26 -10.56 7.74
CA TRP A 389 -0.26 -9.66 8.33
C TRP A 389 0.62 -10.36 9.36
N ASP A 390 0.06 -11.27 10.18
CA ASP A 390 0.86 -12.07 11.13
C ASP A 390 1.94 -12.90 10.42
N TYR A 391 1.57 -13.58 9.34
CA TYR A 391 2.52 -14.38 8.56
C TYR A 391 3.58 -13.47 7.91
N ARG A 392 3.14 -12.39 7.25
CA ARG A 392 4.02 -11.46 6.53
C ARG A 392 5.05 -10.82 7.46
N LEU A 393 4.61 -10.23 8.56
CA LEU A 393 5.47 -9.55 9.52
C LEU A 393 6.43 -10.53 10.20
N ARG A 394 5.95 -11.69 10.67
CA ARG A 394 6.82 -12.70 11.31
C ARG A 394 7.90 -13.20 10.37
N THR A 395 7.54 -13.53 9.13
CA THR A 395 8.51 -13.98 8.11
C THR A 395 9.55 -12.90 7.85
N THR A 396 9.13 -11.67 7.61
CA THR A 396 10.02 -10.55 7.33
C THR A 396 10.96 -10.28 8.50
N PHE A 397 10.45 -10.17 9.73
CA PHE A 397 11.31 -9.87 10.89
C PHE A 397 12.26 -11.03 11.25
N ARG A 398 11.90 -12.29 10.97
CA ARG A 398 12.83 -13.43 11.07
C ARG A 398 13.92 -13.35 10.01
N GLN A 399 13.56 -13.08 8.75
CA GLN A 399 14.53 -12.90 7.67
C GLN A 399 15.51 -11.76 7.97
N LEU A 400 15.04 -10.68 8.56
CA LEU A 400 15.86 -9.53 8.98
C LEU A 400 16.67 -9.81 10.26
N GLY A 401 16.40 -10.88 10.99
CA GLY A 401 17.10 -11.23 12.24
C GLY A 401 16.66 -10.38 13.44
N LEU A 402 15.48 -9.77 13.38
CA LEU A 402 14.87 -9.05 14.50
C LEU A 402 14.05 -9.99 15.40
N LEU A 403 13.45 -11.02 14.81
CA LEU A 403 12.63 -12.02 15.47
C LEU A 403 13.32 -13.41 15.41
N SER A 404 13.27 -14.16 16.50
CA SER A 404 13.74 -15.55 16.59
C SER A 404 12.72 -16.58 16.06
#